data_e73d3700947bfb5ca36f572e9cd34d88
#
_entry.id   e73d3700947bfb5ca36f572e9cd34d88
#
_cell.length_a   1.000
_cell.length_b   1.000
_cell.length_c   1.000
_cell.angle_alpha   90.00
_cell.angle_beta   90.00
_cell.angle_gamma   90.00
#
_symmetry.space_group_name_H-M   'P 1'
#
loop_
_entity.id
_entity.type
_entity.pdbx_description
1 polymer ?
#
loop_
_entity_poly.entity_id
_entity_poly.type
_entity_poly.pdbx_seq_one_letter_code
_entity_poly.pdbx_strand_id
1 'polypeptide(L)'
;LARTACTVRDNTILMRFEVGFPANGRTINARELHKILFEYLPRCVSSSMYSRNIDQKALNDAIELYEDQQALRAYLSGNHMAAFVANGAVLPRKSGVSSEPMSTAVPFTSPDSMSVTVDLPHRGKVTGMGIREGITLITGGGYHGKSTLLKALESGVYNHIAGDGREFVITDATAVKLRAEEGRVVKEVNISPFINHLPGGRDTRSFSTEDASGSTSQAAAVMEGIEAGARLFLIDEDTCATNFMVRDELMQRVIAPDKEPITPFLVRIRPLFEDLGISTILVVGSSGAFFGPADCVLQMDNYRALDITQRTKQEAKAYGLPDVADDGFSFPPAERKRYEASLKGVRRGERPPKIKV
;
A
#
# COMPACT_ATOMS: atom_id res chain seq x y z
N LEU A 1 2.87 -13.15 6.26
CA LEU A 1 3.49 -11.86 5.96
C LEU A 1 4.90 -11.78 6.52
N ALA A 2 5.85 -11.26 5.73
CA ALA A 2 7.18 -10.95 6.21
C ALA A 2 7.13 -9.87 7.29
N ARG A 3 7.87 -10.07 8.38
CA ARG A 3 7.90 -9.17 9.53
C ARG A 3 9.34 -8.85 9.92
N THR A 4 9.53 -7.71 10.59
CA THR A 4 10.86 -7.29 11.09
C THR A 4 11.25 -7.95 12.41
N ALA A 5 10.43 -8.88 12.93
CA ALA A 5 10.72 -9.61 14.15
C ALA A 5 11.97 -10.50 14.03
N CYS A 6 12.30 -10.96 12.82
CA CYS A 6 13.52 -11.70 12.55
C CYS A 6 14.38 -10.96 11.52
N THR A 7 15.65 -10.79 11.80
CA THR A 7 16.62 -10.20 10.88
C THR A 7 17.84 -11.10 10.83
N VAL A 8 18.27 -11.47 9.62
CA VAL A 8 19.52 -12.22 9.40
C VAL A 8 20.55 -11.25 8.83
N ARG A 9 21.71 -11.17 9.47
CA ARG A 9 22.86 -10.39 9.00
C ARG A 9 24.11 -11.21 9.19
N ASP A 10 24.86 -11.42 8.11
CA ASP A 10 26.04 -12.26 8.10
C ASP A 10 25.73 -13.64 8.71
N ASN A 11 26.40 -14.04 9.79
CA ASN A 11 26.17 -15.29 10.50
C ASN A 11 25.32 -15.12 11.77
N THR A 12 24.56 -14.01 11.88
CA THR A 12 23.78 -13.69 13.08
C THR A 12 22.30 -13.61 12.75
N ILE A 13 21.49 -14.30 13.55
CA ILE A 13 20.02 -14.17 13.51
C ILE A 13 19.61 -13.33 14.72
N LEU A 14 18.98 -12.18 14.44
CA LEU A 14 18.41 -11.30 15.46
C LEU A 14 16.88 -11.49 15.49
N MET A 15 16.38 -11.99 16.59
CA MET A 15 14.93 -12.09 16.82
C MET A 15 14.48 -11.09 17.86
N ARG A 16 13.36 -10.42 17.58
CA ARG A 16 12.68 -9.50 18.49
C ARG A 16 11.36 -10.12 18.89
N PHE A 17 11.12 -10.23 20.18
CA PHE A 17 9.89 -10.80 20.72
C PHE A 17 9.54 -10.08 22.02
N GLU A 18 8.29 -10.14 22.39
CA GLU A 18 7.79 -9.59 23.64
C GLU A 18 7.40 -10.73 24.58
N VAL A 19 7.65 -10.52 25.86
CA VAL A 19 7.27 -11.45 26.91
C VAL A 19 6.45 -10.69 27.93
N GLY A 20 5.24 -11.18 28.22
CA GLY A 20 4.43 -10.64 29.31
C GLY A 20 5.17 -10.78 30.65
N PHE A 21 5.32 -9.67 31.36
CA PHE A 21 5.99 -9.67 32.67
C PHE A 21 5.05 -10.30 33.72
N PRO A 22 5.41 -11.42 34.33
CA PRO A 22 4.53 -12.08 35.30
C PRO A 22 4.42 -11.25 36.58
N ALA A 23 3.21 -10.86 36.95
CA ALA A 23 2.97 -10.06 38.11
C ALA A 23 1.63 -10.43 38.78
N ASN A 24 1.57 -10.28 40.12
CA ASN A 24 0.36 -10.32 40.92
C ASN A 24 0.02 -8.88 41.34
N GLY A 25 -0.89 -8.23 40.59
CA GLY A 25 -1.11 -6.80 40.76
C GLY A 25 0.15 -6.00 40.42
N ARG A 26 0.68 -5.24 41.40
CA ARG A 26 1.90 -4.44 41.26
C ARG A 26 3.19 -5.17 41.65
N THR A 27 3.10 -6.40 42.14
CA THR A 27 4.24 -7.19 42.61
C THR A 27 4.69 -8.16 41.53
N ILE A 28 5.97 -8.09 41.15
CA ILE A 28 6.57 -9.00 40.17
C ILE A 28 6.62 -10.42 40.74
N ASN A 29 6.18 -11.42 39.97
CA ASN A 29 6.38 -12.82 40.28
C ASN A 29 7.77 -13.27 39.85
N ALA A 30 8.77 -13.05 40.69
CA ALA A 30 10.16 -13.33 40.36
C ALA A 30 10.42 -14.82 40.01
N ARG A 31 9.68 -15.74 40.60
CA ARG A 31 9.83 -17.17 40.35
C ARG A 31 9.43 -17.52 38.91
N GLU A 32 8.30 -16.99 38.44
CA GLU A 32 7.84 -17.22 37.07
C GLU A 32 8.71 -16.48 36.07
N LEU A 33 9.17 -15.28 36.40
CA LEU A 33 10.12 -14.55 35.56
C LEU A 33 11.44 -15.33 35.39
N HIS A 34 11.95 -15.93 36.42
CA HIS A 34 13.15 -16.76 36.40
C HIS A 34 12.96 -17.96 35.45
N LYS A 35 11.81 -18.65 35.50
CA LYS A 35 11.50 -19.75 34.57
C LYS A 35 11.44 -19.26 33.14
N ILE A 36 10.80 -18.12 32.88
CA ILE A 36 10.70 -17.54 31.53
C ILE A 36 12.11 -17.30 30.97
N LEU A 37 12.99 -16.67 31.72
CA LEU A 37 14.30 -16.26 31.22
C LEU A 37 15.32 -17.42 31.14
N PHE A 38 15.29 -18.35 32.09
CA PHE A 38 16.33 -19.36 32.21
C PHE A 38 15.91 -20.80 31.86
N GLU A 39 14.61 -21.04 31.71
CA GLU A 39 14.11 -22.35 31.31
C GLU A 39 13.39 -22.29 29.94
N TYR A 40 12.37 -21.41 29.82
CA TYR A 40 11.54 -21.38 28.59
C TYR A 40 12.26 -20.72 27.42
N LEU A 41 12.90 -19.59 27.63
CA LEU A 41 13.63 -18.91 26.56
C LEU A 41 14.75 -19.76 25.95
N PRO A 42 15.66 -20.37 26.72
CA PRO A 42 16.66 -21.28 26.16
C PRO A 42 16.06 -22.47 25.44
N ARG A 43 14.95 -23.03 25.96
CA ARG A 43 14.24 -24.13 25.30
C ARG A 43 13.63 -23.69 23.96
N CYS A 44 12.99 -22.53 23.92
CA CYS A 44 12.45 -21.97 22.66
C CYS A 44 13.57 -21.75 21.63
N VAL A 45 14.67 -21.14 22.04
CA VAL A 45 15.84 -20.94 21.15
C VAL A 45 16.36 -22.28 20.63
N SER A 46 16.56 -23.26 21.52
CA SER A 46 17.03 -24.58 21.12
C SER A 46 16.09 -25.28 20.11
N SER A 47 14.77 -25.22 20.34
CA SER A 47 13.79 -25.90 19.50
C SER A 47 13.57 -25.22 18.14
N SER A 48 13.71 -23.89 18.06
CA SER A 48 13.35 -23.14 16.86
C SER A 48 14.53 -22.56 16.07
N MET A 49 15.74 -22.53 16.65
CA MET A 49 16.91 -21.88 16.03
C MET A 49 18.02 -22.88 15.61
N TYR A 50 18.07 -24.06 16.19
CA TYR A 50 19.08 -25.05 15.79
C TYR A 50 18.55 -25.89 14.62
N SER A 51 19.26 -25.92 13.51
CA SER A 51 18.88 -26.62 12.27
C SER A 51 18.52 -28.09 12.50
N ARG A 52 19.17 -28.78 13.45
CA ARG A 52 18.86 -30.17 13.81
C ARG A 52 17.44 -30.38 14.39
N ASN A 53 16.82 -29.31 14.89
CA ASN A 53 15.50 -29.35 15.50
C ASN A 53 14.40 -28.75 14.61
N ILE A 54 14.75 -28.31 13.41
CA ILE A 54 13.83 -27.74 12.42
C ILE A 54 13.44 -28.85 11.43
N ASP A 55 12.17 -28.91 11.09
CA ASP A 55 11.72 -29.75 9.98
C ASP A 55 12.36 -29.26 8.67
N GLN A 56 13.28 -30.06 8.14
CA GLN A 56 14.08 -29.72 6.95
C GLN A 56 13.19 -29.59 5.71
N LYS A 57 12.11 -30.37 5.61
CA LYS A 57 11.17 -30.27 4.50
C LYS A 57 10.43 -28.93 4.56
N ALA A 58 9.84 -28.61 5.71
CA ALA A 58 9.14 -27.35 5.90
C ALA A 58 10.05 -26.12 5.69
N LEU A 59 11.34 -26.23 6.07
CA LEU A 59 12.32 -25.19 5.81
C LEU A 59 12.58 -25.03 4.32
N ASN A 60 12.82 -26.12 3.59
CA ASN A 60 13.06 -26.07 2.14
C ASN A 60 11.83 -25.54 1.40
N ASP A 61 10.61 -26.01 1.73
CA ASP A 61 9.37 -25.53 1.14
C ASP A 61 9.20 -24.00 1.34
N ALA A 62 9.61 -23.49 2.51
CA ALA A 62 9.57 -22.04 2.78
C ALA A 62 10.63 -21.25 2.00
N ILE A 63 11.83 -21.81 1.81
CA ILE A 63 12.90 -21.21 1.00
C ILE A 63 12.47 -21.17 -0.47
N GLU A 64 11.97 -22.28 -1.02
CA GLU A 64 11.51 -22.39 -2.40
C GLU A 64 10.39 -21.37 -2.68
N LEU A 65 9.41 -21.27 -1.78
CA LEU A 65 8.34 -20.27 -1.90
C LEU A 65 8.89 -18.83 -1.87
N TYR A 66 9.84 -18.57 -0.99
CA TYR A 66 10.47 -17.24 -0.92
C TYR A 66 11.22 -16.90 -2.22
N GLU A 67 12.00 -17.84 -2.76
CA GLU A 67 12.74 -17.66 -4.01
C GLU A 67 11.79 -17.44 -5.20
N ASP A 68 10.69 -18.18 -5.28
CA ASP A 68 9.63 -17.98 -6.27
C ASP A 68 8.99 -16.59 -6.17
N GLN A 69 8.71 -16.12 -4.96
CA GLN A 69 8.16 -14.78 -4.73
C GLN A 69 9.17 -13.69 -5.11
N GLN A 70 10.47 -13.88 -4.85
CA GLN A 70 11.50 -12.94 -5.27
C GLN A 70 11.65 -12.91 -6.80
N ALA A 71 11.60 -14.07 -7.45
CA ALA A 71 11.61 -14.16 -8.90
C ALA A 71 10.41 -13.44 -9.53
N LEU A 72 9.23 -13.59 -8.95
CA LEU A 72 8.03 -12.88 -9.40
C LEU A 72 8.15 -11.36 -9.18
N ARG A 73 8.71 -10.89 -8.07
CA ARG A 73 8.99 -9.46 -7.85
C ARG A 73 9.97 -8.91 -8.88
N ALA A 74 11.03 -9.65 -9.18
CA ALA A 74 11.99 -9.28 -10.22
C ALA A 74 11.32 -9.23 -11.61
N TYR A 75 10.43 -10.19 -11.90
CA TYR A 75 9.66 -10.20 -13.13
C TYR A 75 8.77 -8.95 -13.26
N LEU A 76 8.05 -8.55 -12.21
CA LEU A 76 7.21 -7.33 -12.22
C LEU A 76 8.04 -6.10 -12.58
N SER A 77 9.15 -5.89 -11.86
CA SER A 77 10.04 -4.75 -12.10
C SER A 77 10.63 -4.75 -13.52
N GLY A 78 11.02 -5.91 -14.06
CA GLY A 78 11.58 -6.04 -15.41
C GLY A 78 10.56 -5.91 -16.54
N ASN A 79 9.26 -6.01 -16.25
CA ASN A 79 8.19 -5.99 -17.25
C ASN A 79 7.19 -4.83 -17.10
N HIS A 80 7.56 -3.78 -16.36
CA HIS A 80 6.72 -2.62 -16.11
C HIS A 80 5.34 -2.98 -15.57
N MET A 81 5.32 -3.81 -14.51
CA MET A 81 4.11 -4.23 -13.83
C MET A 81 4.09 -3.73 -12.39
N ALA A 82 2.97 -3.14 -12.00
CA ALA A 82 2.72 -2.66 -10.64
C ALA A 82 2.30 -3.79 -9.68
N ALA A 83 1.62 -4.81 -10.18
CA ALA A 83 1.14 -5.93 -9.38
C ALA A 83 0.84 -7.19 -10.20
N PHE A 84 0.76 -8.33 -9.50
CA PHE A 84 0.34 -9.62 -10.04
C PHE A 84 -0.59 -10.33 -9.06
N VAL A 85 -1.64 -10.98 -9.57
CA VAL A 85 -2.58 -11.78 -8.80
C VAL A 85 -2.73 -13.14 -9.47
N ALA A 86 -2.20 -14.19 -8.85
CA ALA A 86 -2.25 -15.54 -9.42
C ALA A 86 -3.68 -16.07 -9.54
N ASN A 87 -3.95 -16.82 -10.59
CA ASN A 87 -5.17 -17.62 -10.71
C ASN A 87 -5.23 -18.66 -9.58
N GLY A 88 -6.39 -18.84 -9.01
CA GLY A 88 -6.60 -19.73 -7.86
C GLY A 88 -6.35 -19.05 -6.50
N ALA A 89 -5.85 -17.80 -6.47
CA ALA A 89 -5.65 -17.08 -5.20
C ALA A 89 -6.95 -16.90 -4.43
N VAL A 90 -6.87 -17.06 -3.09
CA VAL A 90 -7.97 -16.84 -2.15
C VAL A 90 -7.84 -15.42 -1.58
N LEU A 91 -8.54 -14.48 -2.17
CA LEU A 91 -8.40 -13.07 -1.82
C LEU A 91 -9.11 -12.69 -0.50
N PRO A 92 -10.36 -13.14 -0.22
CA PRO A 92 -11.05 -12.76 1.01
C PRO A 92 -10.49 -13.49 2.22
N ARG A 93 -10.62 -12.84 3.38
CA ARG A 93 -10.30 -13.40 4.69
C ARG A 93 -11.56 -13.85 5.39
N LYS A 94 -11.43 -14.78 6.34
CA LYS A 94 -12.52 -15.36 7.13
C LYS A 94 -13.37 -14.30 7.83
N SER A 95 -12.75 -13.21 8.26
CA SER A 95 -13.41 -12.01 8.81
C SER A 95 -12.56 -10.76 8.62
N GLY A 96 -13.11 -9.58 8.92
CA GLY A 96 -12.40 -8.30 8.82
C GLY A 96 -11.18 -8.18 9.71
N VAL A 97 -11.06 -9.00 10.76
CA VAL A 97 -9.95 -9.01 11.72
C VAL A 97 -9.08 -10.26 11.63
N SER A 98 -9.43 -11.22 10.76
CA SER A 98 -8.67 -12.46 10.58
C SER A 98 -7.70 -12.34 9.43
N SER A 99 -6.52 -12.93 9.56
CA SER A 99 -5.58 -13.15 8.46
C SER A 99 -5.79 -14.49 7.74
N GLU A 100 -6.65 -15.38 8.27
CA GLU A 100 -6.93 -16.68 7.68
C GLU A 100 -7.73 -16.56 6.38
N PRO A 101 -7.40 -17.36 5.33
CA PRO A 101 -8.16 -17.37 4.09
C PRO A 101 -9.61 -17.88 4.34
N MET A 102 -10.55 -17.35 3.58
CA MET A 102 -11.96 -17.80 3.60
C MET A 102 -12.08 -19.11 2.83
N SER A 103 -12.53 -20.17 3.49
CA SER A 103 -12.65 -21.51 2.90
C SER A 103 -13.69 -21.62 1.77
N THR A 104 -14.72 -20.75 1.79
CA THR A 104 -15.81 -20.72 0.80
C THR A 104 -15.61 -19.65 -0.28
N ALA A 105 -14.41 -19.09 -0.39
CA ALA A 105 -14.12 -18.05 -1.36
C ALA A 105 -14.19 -18.56 -2.80
N VAL A 106 -14.64 -17.70 -3.69
CA VAL A 106 -14.44 -17.89 -5.14
C VAL A 106 -12.96 -17.66 -5.43
N PRO A 107 -12.21 -18.65 -5.97
CA PRO A 107 -10.83 -18.47 -6.36
C PRO A 107 -10.70 -17.38 -7.43
N PHE A 108 -9.65 -16.59 -7.34
CA PHE A 108 -9.40 -15.54 -8.32
C PHE A 108 -9.12 -16.12 -9.70
N THR A 109 -9.65 -15.47 -10.72
CA THR A 109 -9.37 -15.77 -12.14
C THR A 109 -9.10 -14.46 -12.87
N SER A 110 -7.98 -14.41 -13.59
CA SER A 110 -7.62 -13.24 -14.39
C SER A 110 -8.51 -13.10 -15.62
N PRO A 111 -8.83 -11.86 -16.06
CA PRO A 111 -9.33 -11.62 -17.41
C PRO A 111 -8.28 -12.08 -18.45
N ASP A 112 -8.73 -12.64 -19.57
CA ASP A 112 -7.82 -13.15 -20.62
C ASP A 112 -6.88 -12.06 -21.17
N SER A 113 -7.38 -10.84 -21.32
CA SER A 113 -6.62 -9.67 -21.80
C SER A 113 -5.47 -9.24 -20.86
N MET A 114 -5.53 -9.61 -19.60
CA MET A 114 -4.54 -9.29 -18.57
C MET A 114 -3.79 -10.53 -18.08
N SER A 115 -4.03 -11.68 -18.70
CA SER A 115 -3.42 -12.93 -18.31
C SER A 115 -1.94 -12.97 -18.66
N VAL A 116 -1.11 -13.25 -17.67
CA VAL A 116 0.35 -13.37 -17.79
C VAL A 116 0.78 -14.68 -17.17
N THR A 117 1.70 -15.38 -17.82
CA THR A 117 2.32 -16.60 -17.28
C THR A 117 3.78 -16.32 -16.98
N VAL A 118 4.18 -16.56 -15.74
CA VAL A 118 5.56 -16.39 -15.25
C VAL A 118 6.13 -17.77 -14.93
N ASP A 119 7.34 -18.03 -15.36
CA ASP A 119 8.07 -19.27 -15.04
C ASP A 119 8.91 -19.04 -13.79
N LEU A 120 8.54 -19.69 -12.71
CA LEU A 120 9.17 -19.54 -11.39
C LEU A 120 10.18 -20.67 -11.16
N PRO A 121 11.25 -20.44 -10.38
CA PRO A 121 12.33 -21.40 -10.20
C PRO A 121 11.90 -22.78 -9.69
N HIS A 122 10.97 -22.82 -8.74
CA HIS A 122 10.57 -24.07 -8.08
C HIS A 122 9.14 -24.50 -8.44
N ARG A 123 8.20 -23.54 -8.47
CA ARG A 123 6.80 -23.84 -8.78
C ARG A 123 6.54 -24.06 -10.27
N GLY A 124 7.47 -23.63 -11.14
CA GLY A 124 7.27 -23.64 -12.56
C GLY A 124 6.28 -22.56 -13.02
N LYS A 125 5.46 -22.85 -14.01
CA LYS A 125 4.56 -21.86 -14.63
C LYS A 125 3.39 -21.47 -13.72
N VAL A 126 3.30 -20.20 -13.38
CA VAL A 126 2.18 -19.60 -12.66
C VAL A 126 1.50 -18.57 -13.57
N THR A 127 0.20 -18.74 -13.77
CA THR A 127 -0.61 -17.83 -14.59
C THR A 127 -1.49 -16.98 -13.67
N GLY A 128 -1.64 -15.71 -14.01
CA GLY A 128 -2.45 -14.78 -13.23
C GLY A 128 -2.65 -13.45 -13.95
N MET A 129 -3.31 -12.52 -13.29
CA MET A 129 -3.54 -11.16 -13.78
C MET A 129 -2.30 -10.30 -13.50
N GLY A 130 -1.70 -9.77 -14.55
CA GLY A 130 -0.69 -8.72 -14.47
C GLY A 130 -1.32 -7.34 -14.58
N ILE A 131 -1.10 -6.48 -13.58
CA ILE A 131 -1.49 -5.08 -13.62
C ILE A 131 -0.27 -4.27 -14.04
N ARG A 132 -0.36 -3.58 -15.17
CA ARG A 132 0.74 -2.76 -15.69
C ARG A 132 0.91 -1.48 -14.88
N GLU A 133 2.09 -0.86 -14.98
CA GLU A 133 2.34 0.51 -14.54
C GLU A 133 1.38 1.47 -15.26
N GLY A 134 0.96 2.53 -14.58
CA GLY A 134 -0.03 3.49 -15.08
C GLY A 134 -1.20 3.67 -14.12
N ILE A 135 -2.35 4.04 -14.66
CA ILE A 135 -3.56 4.33 -13.89
C ILE A 135 -4.56 3.20 -14.10
N THR A 136 -4.74 2.37 -13.10
CA THR A 136 -5.72 1.26 -13.09
C THR A 136 -6.89 1.57 -12.17
N LEU A 137 -8.09 1.47 -12.69
CA LEU A 137 -9.31 1.60 -11.90
C LEU A 137 -9.92 0.24 -11.60
N ILE A 138 -10.45 0.08 -10.40
CA ILE A 138 -11.25 -1.09 -9.99
C ILE A 138 -12.65 -0.58 -9.69
N THR A 139 -13.63 -0.91 -10.54
CA THR A 139 -15.03 -0.49 -10.40
C THR A 139 -15.98 -1.68 -10.22
N GLY A 140 -17.25 -1.43 -10.09
CA GLY A 140 -18.30 -2.45 -9.96
C GLY A 140 -19.27 -2.14 -8.82
N GLY A 141 -20.34 -2.92 -8.72
CA GLY A 141 -21.36 -2.77 -7.69
C GLY A 141 -20.85 -2.92 -6.25
N GLY A 142 -21.65 -2.54 -5.28
CA GLY A 142 -21.38 -2.82 -3.86
C GLY A 142 -21.26 -4.33 -3.62
N TYR A 143 -20.38 -4.73 -2.71
CA TYR A 143 -20.16 -6.13 -2.29
C TYR A 143 -19.64 -7.10 -3.38
N HIS A 144 -19.24 -6.64 -4.55
CA HIS A 144 -18.70 -7.46 -5.63
C HIS A 144 -17.20 -7.77 -5.51
N GLY A 145 -16.54 -7.34 -4.42
CA GLY A 145 -15.15 -7.70 -4.12
C GLY A 145 -14.07 -6.66 -4.46
N LYS A 146 -14.44 -5.42 -4.84
CA LYS A 146 -13.49 -4.33 -5.13
C LYS A 146 -12.48 -4.11 -4.02
N SER A 147 -12.96 -3.78 -2.81
CA SER A 147 -12.09 -3.52 -1.65
C SER A 147 -11.37 -4.79 -1.17
N THR A 148 -11.89 -5.99 -1.50
CA THR A 148 -11.19 -7.25 -1.22
C THR A 148 -9.95 -7.41 -2.11
N LEU A 149 -10.07 -7.11 -3.40
CA LEU A 149 -8.95 -7.12 -4.34
C LEU A 149 -7.91 -6.06 -3.92
N LEU A 150 -8.35 -4.83 -3.62
CA LEU A 150 -7.43 -3.77 -3.16
C LEU A 150 -6.70 -4.19 -1.88
N LYS A 151 -7.38 -4.75 -0.87
CA LYS A 151 -6.75 -5.24 0.37
C LYS A 151 -5.77 -6.39 0.13
N ALA A 152 -6.01 -7.23 -0.88
CA ALA A 152 -5.07 -8.25 -1.27
C ALA A 152 -3.80 -7.62 -1.87
N LEU A 153 -3.95 -6.61 -2.74
CA LEU A 153 -2.84 -5.84 -3.29
C LEU A 153 -2.08 -5.07 -2.20
N GLU A 154 -2.77 -4.45 -1.23
CA GLU A 154 -2.14 -3.78 -0.08
C GLU A 154 -1.22 -4.73 0.70
N SER A 155 -1.65 -5.97 0.94
CA SER A 155 -0.81 -6.95 1.62
C SER A 155 0.25 -7.58 0.72
N GLY A 156 0.11 -7.50 -0.60
CA GLY A 156 1.05 -8.03 -1.60
C GLY A 156 2.42 -7.34 -1.62
N VAL A 157 2.61 -6.23 -0.91
CA VAL A 157 3.93 -5.62 -0.68
C VAL A 157 4.83 -6.52 0.16
N TYR A 158 4.24 -7.43 0.94
CA TYR A 158 4.95 -8.41 1.76
C TYR A 158 4.87 -9.80 1.13
N ASN A 159 5.82 -10.65 1.48
CA ASN A 159 5.75 -12.07 1.15
C ASN A 159 4.75 -12.77 2.06
N HIS A 160 3.98 -13.70 1.48
CA HIS A 160 3.01 -14.51 2.19
C HIS A 160 3.55 -15.91 2.44
N ILE A 161 3.17 -16.53 3.56
CA ILE A 161 3.53 -17.90 3.90
C ILE A 161 2.69 -18.90 3.10
N ALA A 162 3.14 -20.13 3.00
CA ALA A 162 2.38 -21.22 2.38
C ALA A 162 1.03 -21.45 3.10
N GLY A 163 -0.01 -21.71 2.33
CA GLY A 163 -1.37 -21.90 2.82
C GLY A 163 -2.14 -20.62 3.13
N ASP A 164 -1.53 -19.44 2.90
CA ASP A 164 -2.21 -18.15 3.07
C ASP A 164 -3.24 -17.85 1.96
N GLY A 165 -3.13 -18.51 0.82
CA GLY A 165 -3.98 -18.31 -0.35
C GLY A 165 -3.66 -17.07 -1.17
N ARG A 166 -2.70 -16.24 -0.73
CA ARG A 166 -2.19 -15.06 -1.45
C ARG A 166 -0.69 -15.14 -1.71
N GLU A 167 -0.13 -16.36 -1.73
CA GLU A 167 1.31 -16.60 -1.86
C GLU A 167 1.90 -15.89 -3.09
N PHE A 168 1.13 -15.84 -4.18
CA PHE A 168 1.49 -15.18 -5.44
C PHE A 168 0.56 -14.01 -5.75
N VAL A 169 0.14 -13.27 -4.74
CA VAL A 169 -0.39 -11.91 -4.85
C VAL A 169 0.74 -10.96 -4.49
N ILE A 170 1.38 -10.43 -5.50
CA ILE A 170 2.58 -9.59 -5.36
C ILE A 170 2.29 -8.19 -5.89
N THR A 171 2.69 -7.21 -5.12
CA THR A 171 2.55 -5.78 -5.46
C THR A 171 3.93 -5.13 -5.35
N ASP A 172 4.16 -4.05 -6.08
CA ASP A 172 5.39 -3.26 -5.95
C ASP A 172 5.72 -3.02 -4.48
N ALA A 173 6.96 -3.31 -4.07
CA ALA A 173 7.36 -3.27 -2.67
C ALA A 173 7.33 -1.85 -2.07
N THR A 174 7.28 -0.82 -2.91
CA THR A 174 7.22 0.59 -2.50
C THR A 174 5.78 1.13 -2.47
N ALA A 175 4.78 0.27 -2.72
CA ALA A 175 3.40 0.70 -2.75
C ALA A 175 2.93 1.27 -1.41
N VAL A 176 2.19 2.37 -1.48
CA VAL A 176 1.64 3.07 -0.32
C VAL A 176 0.12 3.19 -0.48
N LYS A 177 -0.60 2.83 0.58
CA LYS A 177 -2.04 3.11 0.66
C LYS A 177 -2.27 4.56 1.08
N LEU A 178 -3.05 5.28 0.28
CA LEU A 178 -3.48 6.64 0.59
C LEU A 178 -4.94 6.65 1.08
N ARG A 179 -5.19 7.42 2.12
CA ARG A 179 -6.52 7.69 2.66
C ARG A 179 -6.57 9.04 3.35
N ALA A 180 -7.75 9.57 3.60
CA ALA A 180 -7.93 10.71 4.47
C ALA A 180 -7.75 10.28 5.94
N GLU A 181 -7.05 11.10 6.72
CA GLU A 181 -6.81 10.88 8.16
C GLU A 181 -7.04 12.20 8.90
N GLU A 182 -8.30 12.48 9.20
CA GLU A 182 -8.66 13.67 9.96
C GLU A 182 -7.99 13.70 11.33
N GLY A 183 -7.55 14.88 11.75
CA GLY A 183 -6.90 15.07 13.04
C GLY A 183 -5.42 14.70 13.09
N ARG A 184 -4.82 14.17 12.00
CA ARG A 184 -3.40 13.84 12.06
C ARG A 184 -2.50 15.06 12.03
N VAL A 185 -1.35 14.93 12.66
CA VAL A 185 -0.28 15.93 12.62
C VAL A 185 0.43 15.91 11.26
N VAL A 186 0.66 17.09 10.69
CA VAL A 186 1.51 17.29 9.50
C VAL A 186 2.62 18.26 9.86
N LYS A 187 3.86 17.98 9.48
CA LYS A 187 5.03 18.82 9.78
C LYS A 187 5.87 19.06 8.55
N GLU A 188 6.00 20.34 8.18
CA GLU A 188 6.90 20.84 7.12
C GLU A 188 6.76 20.10 5.78
N VAL A 189 5.53 19.74 5.39
CA VAL A 189 5.24 19.05 4.14
C VAL A 189 4.86 20.08 3.07
N ASN A 190 5.42 19.95 1.87
CA ASN A 190 5.00 20.74 0.72
C ASN A 190 3.70 20.16 0.13
N ILE A 191 2.56 20.76 0.48
CA ILE A 191 1.25 20.40 -0.06
C ILE A 191 0.81 21.25 -1.24
N SER A 192 1.64 22.19 -1.70
CA SER A 192 1.29 23.15 -2.76
C SER A 192 0.90 22.54 -4.11
N PRO A 193 1.30 21.31 -4.48
CA PRO A 193 0.77 20.67 -5.68
C PRO A 193 -0.74 20.43 -5.65
N PHE A 194 -1.32 20.33 -4.45
CA PHE A 194 -2.74 20.02 -4.24
C PHE A 194 -3.50 21.15 -3.52
N ILE A 195 -2.85 21.91 -2.66
CA ILE A 195 -3.51 22.93 -1.85
C ILE A 195 -2.71 24.21 -1.91
N ASN A 196 -3.35 25.27 -2.45
CA ASN A 196 -2.76 26.58 -2.61
C ASN A 196 -3.70 27.66 -2.09
N HIS A 197 -3.17 28.87 -1.90
CA HIS A 197 -3.97 30.07 -1.56
C HIS A 197 -4.91 29.89 -0.37
N LEU A 198 -4.41 29.23 0.70
CA LEU A 198 -5.21 29.05 1.91
C LEU A 198 -5.69 30.38 2.47
N PRO A 199 -6.96 30.48 2.93
CA PRO A 199 -7.43 31.64 3.66
C PRO A 199 -6.49 31.94 4.86
N GLY A 200 -6.10 33.20 5.00
CA GLY A 200 -5.15 33.61 6.05
C GLY A 200 -3.68 33.51 5.67
N GLY A 201 -3.33 33.18 4.41
CA GLY A 201 -1.98 33.26 3.87
C GLY A 201 -0.99 32.25 4.44
N ARG A 202 -1.46 31.11 4.94
CA ARG A 202 -0.57 30.03 5.42
C ARG A 202 0.29 29.49 4.27
N ASP A 203 1.56 29.29 4.57
CA ASP A 203 2.49 28.68 3.61
C ASP A 203 2.13 27.21 3.36
N THR A 204 1.93 26.85 2.09
CA THR A 204 1.63 25.48 1.64
C THR A 204 2.86 24.72 1.15
N ARG A 205 4.01 25.42 1.01
CA ARG A 205 5.29 24.79 0.64
C ARG A 205 6.02 24.18 1.83
N SER A 206 5.76 24.70 3.02
CA SER A 206 6.27 24.13 4.29
C SER A 206 5.13 24.10 5.30
N PHE A 207 4.10 23.31 4.97
CA PHE A 207 2.86 23.29 5.73
C PHE A 207 3.00 22.46 7.00
N SER A 208 2.49 23.02 8.10
CA SER A 208 2.43 22.34 9.40
C SER A 208 1.08 22.60 10.07
N THR A 209 0.53 21.56 10.67
CA THR A 209 -0.68 21.60 11.52
C THR A 209 -0.68 20.46 12.52
N GLU A 210 -1.27 20.69 13.68
CA GLU A 210 -1.50 19.65 14.69
C GLU A 210 -2.83 18.91 14.46
N ASP A 211 -3.69 19.42 13.56
CA ASP A 211 -5.04 18.90 13.30
C ASP A 211 -5.38 19.12 11.82
N ALA A 212 -5.05 18.14 11.00
CA ALA A 212 -5.28 18.20 9.57
C ALA A 212 -6.71 17.81 9.22
N SER A 213 -7.37 18.56 8.32
CA SER A 213 -8.61 18.11 7.68
C SER A 213 -8.35 16.90 6.77
N GLY A 214 -9.41 16.18 6.38
CA GLY A 214 -9.29 15.01 5.50
C GLY A 214 -8.54 15.30 4.20
N SER A 215 -8.87 16.40 3.51
CA SER A 215 -8.17 16.79 2.27
C SER A 215 -6.72 17.21 2.50
N THR A 216 -6.45 17.93 3.60
CA THR A 216 -5.08 18.33 3.96
C THR A 216 -4.21 17.13 4.33
N SER A 217 -4.74 16.21 5.11
CA SER A 217 -4.05 14.98 5.48
C SER A 217 -3.73 14.10 4.26
N GLN A 218 -4.66 14.04 3.31
CA GLN A 218 -4.49 13.26 2.09
C GLN A 218 -3.49 13.90 1.14
N ALA A 219 -3.52 15.24 0.95
CA ALA A 219 -2.49 15.97 0.22
C ALA A 219 -1.09 15.72 0.80
N ALA A 220 -0.96 15.81 2.12
CA ALA A 220 0.29 15.53 2.81
C ALA A 220 0.73 14.07 2.61
N ALA A 221 -0.19 13.09 2.69
CA ALA A 221 0.12 11.68 2.49
C ALA A 221 0.65 11.37 1.07
N VAL A 222 0.11 12.03 0.03
CA VAL A 222 0.65 11.92 -1.34
C VAL A 222 2.10 12.42 -1.37
N MET A 223 2.36 13.61 -0.84
CA MET A 223 3.70 14.21 -0.87
C MET A 223 4.71 13.41 -0.04
N GLU A 224 4.32 12.95 1.13
CA GLU A 224 5.13 12.04 1.97
C GLU A 224 5.42 10.71 1.26
N GLY A 225 4.44 10.16 0.53
CA GLY A 225 4.63 8.98 -0.31
C GLY A 225 5.65 9.20 -1.42
N ILE A 226 5.60 10.36 -2.09
CA ILE A 226 6.61 10.76 -3.10
C ILE A 226 8.00 10.86 -2.47
N GLU A 227 8.12 11.53 -1.32
CA GLU A 227 9.39 11.68 -0.59
C GLU A 227 9.94 10.32 -0.11
N ALA A 228 9.07 9.39 0.28
CA ALA A 228 9.43 8.02 0.66
C ALA A 228 9.89 7.16 -0.54
N GLY A 229 9.67 7.63 -1.78
CA GLY A 229 10.04 6.92 -3.00
C GLY A 229 9.01 5.86 -3.42
N ALA A 230 7.75 6.06 -3.11
CA ALA A 230 6.66 5.23 -3.62
C ALA A 230 6.62 5.27 -5.15
N ARG A 231 6.37 4.12 -5.77
CA ARG A 231 6.13 3.98 -7.21
C ARG A 231 4.69 3.55 -7.52
N LEU A 232 3.92 3.25 -6.50
CA LEU A 232 2.53 2.86 -6.62
C LEU A 232 1.70 3.42 -5.47
N PHE A 233 0.60 4.08 -5.80
CA PHE A 233 -0.42 4.46 -4.84
C PHE A 233 -1.63 3.52 -4.93
N LEU A 234 -2.09 3.06 -3.78
CA LEU A 234 -3.31 2.25 -3.62
C LEU A 234 -4.36 3.10 -2.92
N ILE A 235 -5.50 3.31 -3.57
CA ILE A 235 -6.51 4.25 -3.11
C ILE A 235 -7.88 3.58 -3.15
N ASP A 236 -8.69 3.82 -2.11
CA ASP A 236 -10.11 3.46 -2.07
C ASP A 236 -10.90 4.76 -1.94
N GLU A 237 -11.73 5.09 -2.95
CA GLU A 237 -12.54 6.32 -2.98
C GLU A 237 -13.34 6.50 -1.69
N ASP A 238 -13.90 5.41 -1.13
CA ASP A 238 -14.72 5.44 0.08
C ASP A 238 -13.96 5.87 1.35
N THR A 239 -12.63 5.82 1.33
CA THR A 239 -11.76 6.22 2.45
C THR A 239 -11.06 7.55 2.23
N CYS A 240 -11.43 8.26 1.18
CA CYS A 240 -10.81 9.50 0.76
C CYS A 240 -11.71 10.71 1.02
N ALA A 241 -11.11 11.89 1.10
CA ALA A 241 -11.85 13.13 1.13
C ALA A 241 -12.38 13.44 -0.28
N THR A 242 -13.71 13.50 -0.44
CA THR A 242 -14.36 13.65 -1.76
C THR A 242 -13.86 14.90 -2.51
N ASN A 243 -13.75 16.04 -1.83
CA ASN A 243 -13.30 17.29 -2.41
C ASN A 243 -11.80 17.28 -2.81
N PHE A 244 -11.01 16.39 -2.21
CA PHE A 244 -9.64 16.14 -2.64
C PHE A 244 -9.58 15.25 -3.88
N MET A 245 -10.46 14.27 -3.99
CA MET A 245 -10.44 13.31 -5.10
C MET A 245 -10.95 13.92 -6.39
N VAL A 246 -12.13 14.50 -6.35
CA VAL A 246 -12.83 15.07 -7.51
C VAL A 246 -13.53 16.36 -7.13
N ARG A 247 -13.78 17.19 -8.12
CA ARG A 247 -14.64 18.35 -7.99
C ARG A 247 -15.75 18.28 -9.03
N ASP A 248 -16.96 18.40 -8.57
CA ASP A 248 -18.15 18.43 -9.43
C ASP A 248 -18.10 19.60 -10.42
N GLU A 249 -18.45 19.36 -11.68
CA GLU A 249 -18.37 20.35 -12.75
C GLU A 249 -19.28 21.58 -12.48
N LEU A 250 -20.45 21.36 -11.90
CA LEU A 250 -21.34 22.46 -11.53
C LEU A 250 -20.72 23.32 -10.42
N MET A 251 -20.10 22.69 -9.43
CA MET A 251 -19.36 23.40 -8.38
C MET A 251 -18.19 24.21 -8.96
N GLN A 252 -17.49 23.71 -9.97
CA GLN A 252 -16.42 24.46 -10.64
C GLN A 252 -16.91 25.71 -11.39
N ARG A 253 -18.15 25.65 -11.91
CA ARG A 253 -18.78 26.80 -12.59
C ARG A 253 -19.32 27.86 -11.61
N VAL A 254 -19.76 27.42 -10.42
CA VAL A 254 -20.35 28.29 -9.40
C VAL A 254 -19.28 28.96 -8.54
N ILE A 255 -18.25 28.23 -8.17
CA ILE A 255 -17.16 28.75 -7.33
C ILE A 255 -15.95 28.98 -8.23
N ALA A 256 -15.54 30.26 -8.34
CA ALA A 256 -14.41 30.64 -9.16
C ALA A 256 -13.11 29.93 -8.72
N PRO A 257 -12.21 29.56 -9.65
CA PRO A 257 -10.98 28.82 -9.33
C PRO A 257 -10.06 29.51 -8.31
N ASP A 258 -10.05 30.84 -8.28
CA ASP A 258 -9.28 31.65 -7.33
C ASP A 258 -9.81 31.59 -5.89
N LYS A 259 -11.04 31.07 -5.69
CA LYS A 259 -11.67 30.86 -4.39
C LYS A 259 -11.55 29.42 -3.88
N GLU A 260 -11.01 28.53 -4.71
CA GLU A 260 -10.88 27.12 -4.36
C GLU A 260 -9.40 26.77 -4.12
N PRO A 261 -8.99 26.52 -2.88
CA PRO A 261 -7.61 26.21 -2.57
C PRO A 261 -7.18 24.81 -2.99
N ILE A 262 -8.14 23.89 -3.27
CA ILE A 262 -7.85 22.49 -3.52
C ILE A 262 -7.84 22.20 -5.03
N THR A 263 -6.70 21.71 -5.53
CA THR A 263 -6.60 21.07 -6.84
C THR A 263 -6.91 19.58 -6.67
N PRO A 264 -7.96 19.04 -7.31
CA PRO A 264 -8.33 17.64 -7.15
C PRO A 264 -7.24 16.66 -7.58
N PHE A 265 -7.19 15.51 -6.92
CA PHE A 265 -6.29 14.41 -7.28
C PHE A 265 -6.49 13.94 -8.73
N LEU A 266 -7.72 14.00 -9.22
CA LEU A 266 -8.06 13.73 -10.61
C LEU A 266 -7.19 14.50 -11.61
N VAL A 267 -6.87 15.77 -11.33
CA VAL A 267 -6.03 16.62 -12.20
C VAL A 267 -4.55 16.23 -12.09
N ARG A 268 -4.12 15.70 -10.96
CA ARG A 268 -2.71 15.36 -10.68
C ARG A 268 -2.35 13.90 -10.96
N ILE A 269 -3.34 13.01 -11.14
CA ILE A 269 -3.08 11.56 -11.27
C ILE A 269 -2.24 11.24 -12.51
N ARG A 270 -2.45 11.94 -13.63
CA ARG A 270 -1.68 11.75 -14.86
C ARG A 270 -0.26 12.32 -14.73
N PRO A 271 -0.05 13.58 -14.28
CA PRO A 271 1.28 14.10 -13.95
C PRO A 271 2.07 13.26 -12.95
N LEU A 272 1.44 12.66 -11.93
CA LEU A 272 2.11 11.74 -11.01
C LEU A 272 2.77 10.56 -11.75
N PHE A 273 2.11 10.02 -12.77
CA PHE A 273 2.66 8.94 -13.55
C PHE A 273 3.68 9.43 -14.59
N GLU A 274 3.37 10.47 -15.34
CA GLU A 274 4.20 10.94 -16.45
C GLU A 274 5.51 11.60 -15.98
N ASP A 275 5.47 12.40 -14.91
CA ASP A 275 6.64 13.11 -14.39
C ASP A 275 7.47 12.29 -13.41
N LEU A 276 6.79 11.47 -12.56
CA LEU A 276 7.43 10.77 -11.44
C LEU A 276 7.43 9.24 -11.59
N GLY A 277 6.77 8.69 -12.59
CA GLY A 277 6.62 7.24 -12.78
C GLY A 277 5.78 6.57 -11.68
N ILE A 278 4.92 7.32 -10.98
CA ILE A 278 4.12 6.80 -9.88
C ILE A 278 2.78 6.30 -10.43
N SER A 279 2.61 5.01 -10.41
CA SER A 279 1.36 4.34 -10.81
C SER A 279 0.27 4.51 -9.74
N THR A 280 -0.98 4.38 -10.13
CA THR A 280 -2.12 4.43 -9.21
C THR A 280 -3.09 3.28 -9.49
N ILE A 281 -3.46 2.55 -8.45
CA ILE A 281 -4.59 1.61 -8.47
C ILE A 281 -5.67 2.21 -7.57
N LEU A 282 -6.80 2.59 -8.17
CA LEU A 282 -7.89 3.30 -7.50
C LEU A 282 -9.18 2.49 -7.57
N VAL A 283 -9.76 2.18 -6.43
CA VAL A 283 -11.14 1.68 -6.35
C VAL A 283 -12.09 2.86 -6.47
N VAL A 284 -12.99 2.79 -7.45
CA VAL A 284 -14.02 3.80 -7.69
C VAL A 284 -15.40 3.16 -7.58
N GLY A 285 -16.26 3.78 -6.79
CA GLY A 285 -17.62 3.32 -6.55
C GLY A 285 -18.70 4.26 -7.09
N SER A 286 -18.43 5.55 -7.09
CA SER A 286 -19.44 6.58 -7.38
C SER A 286 -19.03 7.56 -8.47
N SER A 287 -17.75 7.84 -8.67
CA SER A 287 -17.30 8.84 -9.64
C SER A 287 -16.81 8.24 -10.95
N GLY A 288 -17.46 8.56 -12.07
CA GLY A 288 -17.00 8.23 -13.42
C GLY A 288 -15.89 9.17 -13.94
N ALA A 289 -15.57 10.23 -13.23
CA ALA A 289 -14.59 11.22 -13.68
C ALA A 289 -13.19 10.63 -13.94
N PHE A 290 -12.81 9.59 -13.17
CA PHE A 290 -11.53 8.90 -13.34
C PHE A 290 -11.42 8.01 -14.59
N PHE A 291 -12.52 7.78 -15.31
CA PHE A 291 -12.48 6.97 -16.53
C PHE A 291 -11.68 7.65 -17.66
N GLY A 292 -11.63 8.97 -17.68
CA GLY A 292 -10.84 9.72 -18.66
C GLY A 292 -9.34 9.39 -18.59
N PRO A 293 -8.68 9.62 -17.45
CA PRO A 293 -7.23 9.39 -17.29
C PRO A 293 -6.82 7.93 -17.15
N ALA A 294 -7.75 6.97 -17.07
CA ALA A 294 -7.43 5.57 -16.82
C ALA A 294 -6.75 4.88 -18.02
N ASP A 295 -5.70 4.11 -17.76
CA ASP A 295 -5.08 3.22 -18.75
C ASP A 295 -5.78 1.86 -18.78
N CYS A 296 -6.25 1.38 -17.62
CA CYS A 296 -6.93 0.11 -17.43
C CYS A 296 -8.14 0.27 -16.51
N VAL A 297 -9.23 -0.38 -16.85
CA VAL A 297 -10.45 -0.39 -16.03
C VAL A 297 -10.92 -1.82 -15.81
N LEU A 298 -10.86 -2.27 -14.56
CA LEU A 298 -11.35 -3.55 -14.09
C LEU A 298 -12.74 -3.39 -13.47
N GLN A 299 -13.68 -4.20 -13.89
CA GLN A 299 -14.97 -4.34 -13.21
C GLN A 299 -14.94 -5.60 -12.34
N MET A 300 -15.26 -5.46 -11.06
CA MET A 300 -15.56 -6.60 -10.20
C MET A 300 -17.04 -6.93 -10.30
N ASP A 301 -17.35 -8.13 -10.72
CA ASP A 301 -18.72 -8.65 -10.80
C ASP A 301 -18.77 -10.06 -10.17
N ASN A 302 -19.55 -10.19 -9.10
CA ASN A 302 -19.67 -11.45 -8.36
C ASN A 302 -18.31 -12.12 -8.06
N TYR A 303 -17.36 -11.30 -7.57
CA TYR A 303 -15.97 -11.68 -7.22
C TYR A 303 -15.08 -12.08 -8.41
N ARG A 304 -15.53 -11.86 -9.64
CA ARG A 304 -14.75 -12.05 -10.86
C ARG A 304 -14.27 -10.71 -11.39
N ALA A 305 -13.03 -10.66 -11.85
CA ALA A 305 -12.47 -9.49 -12.50
C ALA A 305 -12.73 -9.55 -14.00
N LEU A 306 -13.24 -8.46 -14.56
CA LEU A 306 -13.50 -8.28 -15.99
C LEU A 306 -12.74 -7.05 -16.48
N ASP A 307 -12.01 -7.16 -17.56
CA ASP A 307 -11.42 -6.00 -18.23
C ASP A 307 -12.48 -5.31 -19.08
N ILE A 308 -12.88 -4.12 -18.66
CA ILE A 308 -13.85 -3.29 -19.38
C ILE A 308 -13.21 -2.03 -19.98
N THR A 309 -11.89 -1.98 -20.09
CA THR A 309 -11.13 -0.80 -20.52
C THR A 309 -11.65 -0.23 -21.84
N GLN A 310 -11.81 -1.06 -22.88
CA GLN A 310 -12.25 -0.59 -24.20
C GLN A 310 -13.67 -0.04 -24.17
N ARG A 311 -14.58 -0.74 -23.49
CA ARG A 311 -15.96 -0.28 -23.32
C ARG A 311 -15.99 1.05 -22.58
N THR A 312 -15.25 1.18 -21.49
CA THR A 312 -15.20 2.40 -20.69
C THR A 312 -14.67 3.58 -21.50
N LYS A 313 -13.62 3.39 -22.29
CA LYS A 313 -13.09 4.45 -23.20
C LYS A 313 -14.11 4.90 -24.25
N GLN A 314 -14.88 3.98 -24.79
CA GLN A 314 -15.93 4.29 -25.75
C GLN A 314 -17.05 5.12 -25.09
N GLU A 315 -17.54 4.70 -23.93
CA GLU A 315 -18.58 5.39 -23.18
C GLU A 315 -18.12 6.78 -22.69
N ALA A 316 -16.89 6.88 -22.16
CA ALA A 316 -16.30 8.14 -21.72
C ALA A 316 -16.23 9.15 -22.87
N LYS A 317 -15.80 8.71 -24.06
CA LYS A 317 -15.77 9.55 -25.26
C LYS A 317 -17.18 9.95 -25.72
N ALA A 318 -18.12 9.01 -25.72
CA ALA A 318 -19.52 9.30 -26.10
C ALA A 318 -20.20 10.27 -25.12
N TYR A 319 -19.89 10.18 -23.85
CA TYR A 319 -20.37 11.07 -22.79
C TYR A 319 -19.73 12.47 -22.87
N GLY A 320 -18.62 12.62 -23.60
CA GLY A 320 -17.88 13.88 -23.70
C GLY A 320 -17.10 14.21 -22.43
N LEU A 321 -16.67 13.18 -21.67
CA LEU A 321 -15.73 13.41 -20.57
C LEU A 321 -14.51 14.13 -21.15
N PRO A 322 -14.14 15.30 -20.59
CA PRO A 322 -12.93 15.96 -21.00
C PRO A 322 -11.75 15.02 -20.72
N ASP A 323 -10.83 14.91 -21.69
CA ASP A 323 -9.48 14.52 -21.34
C ASP A 323 -9.04 15.42 -20.19
N VAL A 324 -8.43 14.87 -19.14
CA VAL A 324 -8.06 15.63 -17.96
C VAL A 324 -7.32 16.88 -18.45
N ALA A 325 -7.84 18.04 -18.11
CA ALA A 325 -7.27 19.30 -18.57
C ALA A 325 -5.82 19.37 -18.05
N ASP A 326 -4.87 19.40 -18.98
CA ASP A 326 -3.50 19.76 -18.70
C ASP A 326 -3.51 21.24 -18.28
N ASP A 327 -3.31 21.49 -17.00
CA ASP A 327 -3.19 22.86 -16.45
C ASP A 327 -1.75 23.38 -16.54
N GLY A 328 -0.86 22.68 -17.29
CA GLY A 328 0.56 23.00 -17.42
C GLY A 328 1.37 22.72 -16.17
N PHE A 329 0.80 22.02 -15.19
CA PHE A 329 1.52 21.66 -13.97
C PHE A 329 2.41 20.44 -14.22
N SER A 330 3.65 20.52 -13.75
CA SER A 330 4.59 19.41 -13.68
C SER A 330 5.12 19.27 -12.26
N PHE A 331 5.22 18.03 -11.78
CA PHE A 331 5.85 17.76 -10.50
C PHE A 331 7.36 18.04 -10.61
N PRO A 332 7.94 18.79 -9.66
CA PRO A 332 9.39 18.88 -9.58
C PRO A 332 9.98 17.48 -9.31
N PRO A 333 11.23 17.23 -9.74
CA PRO A 333 11.91 16.00 -9.40
C PRO A 333 11.82 15.70 -7.90
N ALA A 334 11.51 14.46 -7.55
CA ALA A 334 11.38 14.06 -6.15
C ALA A 334 12.71 14.27 -5.40
N GLU A 335 12.81 15.34 -4.63
CA GLU A 335 13.90 15.52 -3.70
C GLU A 335 13.70 14.59 -2.50
N ARG A 336 14.49 13.53 -2.42
CA ARG A 336 14.55 12.69 -1.21
C ARG A 336 15.22 13.50 -0.12
N LYS A 337 14.46 14.14 0.73
CA LYS A 337 14.97 14.73 1.96
C LYS A 337 15.41 13.58 2.87
N ARG A 338 16.70 13.26 2.86
CA ARG A 338 17.29 12.40 3.87
C ARG A 338 17.29 13.17 5.19
N TYR A 339 16.36 12.84 6.09
CA TYR A 339 16.52 13.21 7.47
C TYR A 339 17.66 12.37 8.05
N GLU A 340 18.86 12.89 8.00
CA GLU A 340 19.90 12.42 8.90
C GLU A 340 19.45 12.82 10.30
N ALA A 341 18.91 11.87 11.05
CA ALA A 341 18.78 12.01 12.49
C ALA A 341 20.20 12.14 13.04
N SER A 342 20.69 13.37 13.10
CA SER A 342 21.97 13.68 13.69
C SER A 342 21.83 13.46 15.18
N LEU A 343 22.26 12.31 15.66
CA LEU A 343 22.54 12.06 17.08
C LEU A 343 23.81 12.80 17.56
N LYS A 344 24.25 13.81 16.82
CA LYS A 344 25.31 14.72 17.25
C LYS A 344 24.81 15.55 18.42
N GLY A 345 25.10 15.09 19.63
CA GLY A 345 24.76 15.82 20.87
C GLY A 345 24.44 14.92 22.05
N VAL A 346 24.23 13.62 21.85
CA VAL A 346 24.13 12.68 23.00
C VAL A 346 25.53 12.36 23.49
N ARG A 347 26.04 13.17 24.41
CA ARG A 347 27.29 12.85 25.14
C ARG A 347 27.03 11.64 26.03
N ARG A 348 28.01 10.73 26.08
CA ARG A 348 28.00 9.55 26.98
C ARG A 348 27.73 10.04 28.41
N GLY A 349 26.56 9.74 28.98
CA GLY A 349 26.17 10.13 30.33
C GLY A 349 24.97 11.09 30.43
N GLU A 350 24.50 11.68 29.36
CA GLU A 350 23.25 12.47 29.36
C GLU A 350 22.02 11.55 29.18
N ARG A 351 20.98 11.83 29.97
CA ARG A 351 19.72 11.10 29.77
C ARG A 351 19.14 11.39 28.41
N PRO A 352 18.75 10.36 27.66
CA PRO A 352 18.11 10.58 26.35
C PRO A 352 16.88 11.48 26.53
N PRO A 353 16.60 12.37 25.55
CA PRO A 353 15.42 13.20 25.60
C PRO A 353 14.17 12.32 25.70
N LYS A 354 13.25 12.69 26.60
CA LYS A 354 11.98 12.00 26.74
C LYS A 354 11.17 12.25 25.45
N ILE A 355 11.08 11.25 24.60
CA ILE A 355 10.13 11.26 23.50
C ILE A 355 8.75 11.06 24.14
N LYS A 356 7.91 12.10 24.11
CA LYS A 356 6.47 11.95 24.38
C LYS A 356 5.87 11.35 23.12
N VAL A 357 5.41 10.11 23.23
CA VAL A 357 4.55 9.44 22.26
C VAL A 357 3.13 9.95 22.47
#